data_db5cc7ffefa041ce69f99c2e4c9835a9
#
_entry.id   db5cc7ffefa041ce69f99c2e4c9835a9
#
_cell.length_a   1.000
_cell.length_b   1.000
_cell.length_c   1.000
_cell.angle_alpha   90.00
_cell.angle_beta   90.00
_cell.angle_gamma   90.00
#
_symmetry.space_group_name_H-M   'P 1'
#
loop_
_entity.id
_entity.type
_entity.pdbx_description
1 polymer ?
#
loop_
_entity_poly.entity_id
_entity_poly.type
_entity_poly.pdbx_seq_one_letter_code
_entity_poly.pdbx_strand_id
1 'polypeptide(L)'
;MAKIIARGKNHRVAVPATLSEKVYAAFKHDIVYGIFQPGEPLSEKDLARRYKASRTPVREAAVRLQNDRLLRIVPNRGYFVAHISLQVLNDIYEFRSAVECAAAELAAAKGATPEALKQLTELAKVTCTPDDRETCLRFIEADTAFHLGIARLARNQMLLQAVSEVRSQMERIMFAAIDINYFGEVPGQEHREILSAIKDRDPGRARQSMHDHIMQSKDKVLGVAYAMPVRSSLG
;
A
#
# COMPACT_ATOMS: atom_id res chain seq x y z
N MET A 1 42.56 -7.18 -36.84
CA MET A 1 42.68 -6.74 -35.42
C MET A 1 41.53 -5.81 -35.08
N ALA A 2 40.46 -6.32 -34.49
CA ALA A 2 39.29 -5.54 -34.09
C ALA A 2 39.29 -5.39 -32.54
N LYS A 3 39.41 -4.15 -32.05
CA LYS A 3 39.37 -3.80 -30.63
C LYS A 3 37.92 -3.92 -30.12
N ILE A 4 37.72 -4.83 -29.19
CA ILE A 4 36.48 -4.97 -28.40
C ILE A 4 36.45 -3.80 -27.43
N ILE A 5 35.46 -2.91 -27.61
CA ILE A 5 35.17 -1.82 -26.65
C ILE A 5 34.30 -2.43 -25.52
N ALA A 6 34.87 -2.47 -24.32
CA ALA A 6 34.20 -2.89 -23.10
C ALA A 6 33.03 -1.93 -22.76
N ARG A 7 31.82 -2.43 -22.71
CA ARG A 7 30.62 -1.71 -22.21
C ARG A 7 30.76 -1.47 -20.72
N GLY A 8 30.91 -0.21 -20.34
CA GLY A 8 30.92 0.24 -18.96
C GLY A 8 29.60 -0.15 -18.24
N LYS A 9 29.74 -0.74 -17.05
CA LYS A 9 28.64 -0.98 -16.10
C LYS A 9 28.14 0.38 -15.63
N ASN A 10 26.93 0.76 -16.05
CA ASN A 10 26.21 1.90 -15.49
C ASN A 10 25.89 1.61 -14.02
N HIS A 11 26.73 2.03 -13.11
CA HIS A 11 26.38 2.18 -11.70
C HIS A 11 25.41 3.37 -11.61
N ARG A 12 24.12 3.11 -11.51
CA ARG A 12 23.17 4.12 -11.03
C ARG A 12 23.57 4.45 -9.60
N VAL A 13 24.25 5.57 -9.41
CA VAL A 13 24.45 6.17 -8.09
C VAL A 13 23.08 6.45 -7.53
N ALA A 14 22.72 5.83 -6.41
CA ALA A 14 21.46 6.13 -5.71
C ALA A 14 21.52 7.60 -5.28
N VAL A 15 20.68 8.44 -5.87
CA VAL A 15 20.56 9.84 -5.47
C VAL A 15 20.01 9.85 -4.04
N PRO A 16 20.67 10.50 -3.07
CA PRO A 16 20.18 10.55 -1.71
C PRO A 16 18.80 11.22 -1.67
N ALA A 17 17.87 10.65 -0.90
CA ALA A 17 16.51 11.17 -0.77
C ALA A 17 16.52 12.64 -0.34
N THR A 18 15.80 13.48 -1.06
CA THR A 18 15.64 14.90 -0.76
C THR A 18 14.96 15.11 0.61
N LEU A 19 15.10 16.31 1.18
CA LEU A 19 14.40 16.62 2.43
C LEU A 19 12.87 16.49 2.27
N SER A 20 12.33 16.87 1.12
CA SER A 20 10.90 16.72 0.79
C SER A 20 10.47 15.25 0.77
N GLU A 21 11.26 14.36 0.20
CA GLU A 21 10.99 12.92 0.23
C GLU A 21 11.03 12.34 1.64
N LYS A 22 11.96 12.77 2.47
CA LYS A 22 12.04 12.35 3.87
C LYS A 22 10.83 12.83 4.67
N VAL A 23 10.43 14.08 4.49
CA VAL A 23 9.23 14.64 5.13
C VAL A 23 7.98 13.91 4.66
N TYR A 24 7.83 13.67 3.36
CA TYR A 24 6.71 12.90 2.81
C TYR A 24 6.63 11.50 3.43
N ALA A 25 7.75 10.77 3.48
CA ALA A 25 7.77 9.42 4.05
C ALA A 25 7.41 9.40 5.55
N ALA A 26 7.97 10.34 6.33
CA ALA A 26 7.66 10.45 7.75
C ALA A 26 6.21 10.88 8.01
N PHE A 27 5.69 11.83 7.23
CA PHE A 27 4.32 12.30 7.37
C PHE A 27 3.31 11.24 6.94
N LYS A 28 3.60 10.53 5.84
CA LYS A 28 2.82 9.37 5.41
C LYS A 28 2.77 8.29 6.51
N HIS A 29 3.92 7.96 7.07
CA HIS A 29 4.01 7.02 8.19
C HIS A 29 3.11 7.45 9.34
N ASP A 30 3.20 8.71 9.77
CA ASP A 30 2.41 9.23 10.91
C ASP A 30 0.89 9.16 10.68
N ILE A 31 0.44 9.30 9.43
CA ILE A 31 -0.98 9.14 9.06
C ILE A 31 -1.36 7.64 9.01
N VAL A 32 -0.55 6.83 8.33
CA VAL A 32 -0.85 5.40 8.12
C VAL A 32 -0.86 4.66 9.45
N TYR A 33 0.07 4.97 10.33
CA TYR A 33 0.21 4.33 11.64
C TYR A 33 -0.60 5.02 12.75
N GLY A 34 -1.57 5.87 12.38
CA GLY A 34 -2.54 6.43 13.31
C GLY A 34 -1.97 7.41 14.35
N ILE A 35 -0.76 7.94 14.14
CA ILE A 35 -0.21 8.99 15.00
C ILE A 35 -1.03 10.27 14.84
N PHE A 36 -1.47 10.53 13.60
CA PHE A 36 -2.48 11.54 13.31
C PHE A 36 -3.81 10.85 13.03
N GLN A 37 -4.84 11.26 13.76
CA GLN A 37 -6.16 10.64 13.69
C GLN A 37 -6.98 11.15 12.49
N PRO A 38 -7.89 10.33 11.93
CA PRO A 38 -8.81 10.79 10.88
C PRO A 38 -9.56 12.07 11.29
N GLY A 39 -9.56 13.09 10.43
CA GLY A 39 -10.17 14.39 10.69
C GLY A 39 -9.32 15.37 11.52
N GLU A 40 -8.19 14.92 12.06
CA GLU A 40 -7.31 15.78 12.86
C GLU A 40 -6.82 16.99 12.05
N PRO A 41 -6.97 18.21 12.60
CA PRO A 41 -6.42 19.43 11.99
C PRO A 41 -4.92 19.52 12.27
N LEU A 42 -4.14 19.74 11.22
CA LEU A 42 -2.68 19.82 11.31
C LEU A 42 -2.19 21.19 10.80
N SER A 43 -1.38 21.87 11.62
CA SER A 43 -0.80 23.15 11.21
C SER A 43 0.55 22.94 10.52
N GLU A 44 0.78 23.71 9.45
CA GLU A 44 2.07 23.73 8.74
C GLU A 44 3.25 24.02 9.67
N LYS A 45 3.05 24.90 10.65
CA LYS A 45 4.08 25.30 11.64
C LYS A 45 4.47 24.11 12.53
N ASP A 46 3.50 23.34 13.01
CA ASP A 46 3.76 22.21 13.91
C ASP A 46 4.39 21.04 13.16
N LEU A 47 3.95 20.77 11.92
CA LEU A 47 4.57 19.79 11.04
C LEU A 47 6.01 20.14 10.70
N ALA A 48 6.30 21.43 10.40
CA ALA A 48 7.67 21.90 10.14
C ALA A 48 8.58 21.67 11.36
N ARG A 49 8.05 21.93 12.57
CA ARG A 49 8.77 21.67 13.84
C ARG A 49 8.98 20.15 14.05
N ARG A 50 7.93 19.34 13.85
CA ARG A 50 7.96 17.90 14.05
C ARG A 50 8.99 17.22 13.16
N TYR A 51 9.00 17.57 11.86
CA TYR A 51 9.92 16.97 10.87
C TYR A 51 11.24 17.71 10.73
N LYS A 52 11.53 18.70 11.58
CA LYS A 52 12.77 19.50 11.56
C LYS A 52 13.06 20.05 10.16
N ALA A 53 12.04 20.58 9.49
CA ALA A 53 12.07 21.05 8.11
C ALA A 53 11.51 22.48 8.02
N SER A 54 11.78 23.20 6.92
CA SER A 54 11.08 24.43 6.59
C SER A 54 9.66 24.15 6.09
N ARG A 55 8.86 25.21 5.91
CA ARG A 55 7.46 25.07 5.42
C ARG A 55 7.39 24.51 3.99
N THR A 56 8.38 24.82 3.13
CA THR A 56 8.37 24.38 1.72
C THR A 56 8.33 22.85 1.58
N PRO A 57 9.25 22.04 2.12
CA PRO A 57 9.18 20.58 2.02
C PRO A 57 7.92 20.01 2.70
N VAL A 58 7.36 20.67 3.72
CA VAL A 58 6.08 20.25 4.32
C VAL A 58 4.92 20.47 3.36
N ARG A 59 4.86 21.57 2.65
CA ARG A 59 3.84 21.85 1.62
C ARG A 59 3.93 20.85 0.46
N GLU A 60 5.13 20.61 -0.04
CA GLU A 60 5.35 19.62 -1.10
C GLU A 60 4.90 18.22 -0.66
N ALA A 61 5.25 17.82 0.54
CA ALA A 61 4.80 16.55 1.12
C ALA A 61 3.27 16.51 1.27
N ALA A 62 2.64 17.59 1.76
CA ALA A 62 1.20 17.68 1.92
C ALA A 62 0.45 17.58 0.57
N VAL A 63 0.96 18.21 -0.49
CA VAL A 63 0.38 18.08 -1.84
C VAL A 63 0.45 16.63 -2.34
N ARG A 64 1.57 15.94 -2.14
CA ARG A 64 1.71 14.53 -2.49
C ARG A 64 0.75 13.66 -1.69
N LEU A 65 0.64 13.88 -0.38
CA LEU A 65 -0.30 13.16 0.48
C LEU A 65 -1.76 13.42 0.14
N GLN A 66 -2.09 14.61 -0.36
CA GLN A 66 -3.41 14.90 -0.91
C GLN A 66 -3.69 14.11 -2.18
N ASN A 67 -2.72 13.99 -3.08
CA ASN A 67 -2.82 13.16 -4.28
C ASN A 67 -2.98 11.67 -3.88
N ASP A 68 -2.29 11.23 -2.84
CA ASP A 68 -2.44 9.89 -2.26
C ASP A 68 -3.78 9.72 -1.48
N ARG A 69 -4.64 10.76 -1.43
CA ARG A 69 -5.92 10.77 -0.68
C ARG A 69 -5.78 10.50 0.83
N LEU A 70 -4.60 10.73 1.39
CA LEU A 70 -4.31 10.59 2.82
C LEU A 70 -4.57 11.89 3.60
N LEU A 71 -4.52 13.02 2.90
CA LEU A 71 -4.64 14.36 3.47
C LEU A 71 -5.60 15.22 2.65
N ARG A 72 -6.27 16.16 3.28
CA ARG A 72 -7.06 17.21 2.65
C ARG A 72 -6.45 18.56 2.98
N ILE A 73 -6.12 19.36 1.97
CA ILE A 73 -5.65 20.73 2.12
C ILE A 73 -6.86 21.65 2.03
N VAL A 74 -7.07 22.44 3.07
CA VAL A 74 -8.16 23.43 3.12
C VAL A 74 -7.54 24.84 3.16
N PRO A 75 -7.79 25.68 2.13
CA PRO A 75 -7.24 27.04 2.10
C PRO A 75 -7.53 27.79 3.39
N ASN A 76 -6.52 28.46 3.92
CA ASN A 76 -6.57 29.26 5.16
C ASN A 76 -6.91 28.50 6.46
N ARG A 77 -7.13 27.16 6.39
CA ARG A 77 -7.46 26.33 7.55
C ARG A 77 -6.40 25.24 7.84
N GLY A 78 -5.43 25.03 6.93
CA GLY A 78 -4.36 24.06 7.07
C GLY A 78 -4.69 22.70 6.48
N TYR A 79 -4.17 21.64 7.09
CA TYR A 79 -4.27 20.28 6.63
C TYR A 79 -5.19 19.47 7.53
N PHE A 80 -5.86 18.49 6.96
CA PHE A 80 -6.75 17.57 7.69
C PHE A 80 -6.47 16.15 7.23
N VAL A 81 -6.31 15.22 8.17
CA VAL A 81 -6.22 13.80 7.84
C VAL A 81 -7.54 13.35 7.20
N ALA A 82 -7.48 12.70 6.05
CA ALA A 82 -8.69 12.26 5.36
C ALA A 82 -9.46 11.21 6.17
N HIS A 83 -10.80 11.25 6.14
CA HIS A 83 -11.64 10.19 6.72
C HIS A 83 -11.72 8.98 5.79
N ILE A 84 -11.92 7.80 6.36
CA ILE A 84 -12.29 6.60 5.62
C ILE A 84 -13.78 6.37 5.85
N SER A 85 -14.61 6.70 4.86
CA SER A 85 -16.04 6.35 4.88
C SER A 85 -16.28 5.00 4.21
N LEU A 86 -17.44 4.39 4.42
CA LEU A 86 -17.83 3.17 3.73
C LEU A 86 -17.84 3.34 2.20
N GLN A 87 -18.23 4.52 1.70
CA GLN A 87 -18.17 4.81 0.27
C GLN A 87 -16.72 4.82 -0.22
N VAL A 88 -15.82 5.53 0.46
CA VAL A 88 -14.38 5.55 0.12
C VAL A 88 -13.79 4.15 0.17
N LEU A 89 -14.18 3.33 1.14
CA LEU A 89 -13.76 1.95 1.25
C LEU A 89 -14.21 1.12 0.03
N ASN A 90 -15.46 1.23 -0.40
CA ASN A 90 -15.96 0.58 -1.60
C ASN A 90 -15.20 1.01 -2.84
N ASP A 91 -15.01 2.32 -3.05
CA ASP A 91 -14.27 2.87 -4.19
C ASP A 91 -12.83 2.34 -4.25
N ILE A 92 -12.16 2.22 -3.09
CA ILE A 92 -10.81 1.65 -2.97
C ILE A 92 -10.82 0.18 -3.44
N TYR A 93 -11.76 -0.64 -2.98
CA TYR A 93 -11.82 -2.06 -3.36
C TYR A 93 -12.17 -2.27 -4.82
N GLU A 94 -13.04 -1.45 -5.41
CA GLU A 94 -13.34 -1.47 -6.85
C GLU A 94 -12.11 -1.10 -7.68
N PHE A 95 -11.42 -0.03 -7.33
CA PHE A 95 -10.19 0.39 -7.99
C PHE A 95 -9.08 -0.65 -7.82
N ARG A 96 -8.91 -1.18 -6.61
CA ARG A 96 -7.97 -2.25 -6.30
C ARG A 96 -8.21 -3.47 -7.19
N SER A 97 -9.47 -3.92 -7.30
CA SER A 97 -9.84 -5.04 -8.17
C SER A 97 -9.46 -4.77 -9.63
N ALA A 98 -9.74 -3.58 -10.14
CA ALA A 98 -9.43 -3.22 -11.52
C ALA A 98 -7.91 -3.28 -11.82
N VAL A 99 -7.07 -2.70 -10.94
CA VAL A 99 -5.63 -2.56 -11.21
C VAL A 99 -4.80 -3.77 -10.79
N GLU A 100 -5.11 -4.42 -9.67
CA GLU A 100 -4.34 -5.56 -9.17
C GLU A 100 -4.67 -6.85 -9.95
N CYS A 101 -5.92 -7.06 -10.35
CA CYS A 101 -6.28 -8.17 -11.24
C CYS A 101 -5.59 -8.05 -12.60
N ALA A 102 -5.56 -6.85 -13.20
CA ALA A 102 -4.82 -6.62 -14.44
C ALA A 102 -3.31 -6.82 -14.27
N ALA A 103 -2.75 -6.45 -13.11
CA ALA A 103 -1.35 -6.67 -12.80
C ALA A 103 -1.04 -8.18 -12.68
N ALA A 104 -1.87 -8.96 -11.99
CA ALA A 104 -1.71 -10.41 -11.84
C ALA A 104 -1.81 -11.16 -13.19
N GLU A 105 -2.79 -10.79 -14.02
CA GLU A 105 -2.96 -11.29 -15.38
C GLU A 105 -1.69 -11.07 -16.23
N LEU A 106 -1.19 -9.83 -16.26
CA LEU A 106 0.02 -9.49 -17.00
C LEU A 106 1.27 -10.15 -16.41
N ALA A 107 1.36 -10.29 -15.08
CA ALA A 107 2.46 -10.99 -14.43
C ALA A 107 2.52 -12.46 -14.88
N ALA A 108 1.39 -13.16 -14.95
CA ALA A 108 1.30 -14.54 -15.46
C ALA A 108 1.64 -14.61 -16.96
N ALA A 109 1.11 -13.70 -17.77
CA ALA A 109 1.39 -13.67 -19.21
C ALA A 109 2.88 -13.45 -19.51
N LYS A 110 3.55 -12.55 -18.79
CA LYS A 110 4.97 -12.21 -18.97
C LYS A 110 5.92 -13.16 -18.23
N GLY A 111 5.41 -13.88 -17.25
CA GLY A 111 6.15 -14.83 -16.42
C GLY A 111 7.07 -14.16 -15.40
N ALA A 112 7.42 -14.92 -14.38
CA ALA A 112 8.31 -14.53 -13.29
C ALA A 112 9.58 -15.40 -13.30
N THR A 113 10.70 -14.82 -12.80
CA THR A 113 11.91 -15.62 -12.56
C THR A 113 11.77 -16.46 -11.30
N PRO A 114 12.51 -17.57 -11.16
CA PRO A 114 12.48 -18.38 -9.94
C PRO A 114 12.79 -17.58 -8.67
N GLU A 115 13.72 -16.61 -8.76
CA GLU A 115 14.11 -15.74 -7.64
C GLU A 115 12.96 -14.83 -7.23
N ALA A 116 12.24 -14.23 -8.18
CA ALA A 116 11.09 -13.39 -7.90
C ALA A 116 9.93 -14.21 -7.28
N LEU A 117 9.66 -15.41 -7.79
CA LEU A 117 8.66 -16.30 -7.19
C LEU A 117 9.05 -16.71 -5.77
N LYS A 118 10.34 -17.01 -5.52
CA LYS A 118 10.83 -17.33 -4.18
C LYS A 118 10.61 -16.17 -3.22
N GLN A 119 10.99 -14.94 -3.61
CA GLN A 119 10.79 -13.74 -2.78
C GLN A 119 9.30 -13.54 -2.44
N LEU A 120 8.40 -13.63 -3.42
CA LEU A 120 6.97 -13.49 -3.21
C LEU A 120 6.40 -14.62 -2.32
N THR A 121 6.93 -15.84 -2.46
CA THR A 121 6.54 -16.97 -1.60
C THR A 121 6.92 -16.72 -0.14
N GLU A 122 8.08 -16.15 0.14
CA GLU A 122 8.47 -15.80 1.51
C GLU A 122 7.58 -14.69 2.09
N LEU A 123 7.22 -13.67 1.30
CA LEU A 123 6.26 -12.65 1.73
C LEU A 123 4.88 -13.24 2.05
N ALA A 124 4.41 -14.18 1.24
CA ALA A 124 3.13 -14.85 1.44
C ALA A 124 3.05 -15.76 2.70
N LYS A 125 4.18 -16.03 3.35
CA LYS A 125 4.24 -16.83 4.59
C LYS A 125 4.12 -15.97 5.86
N VAL A 126 4.30 -14.66 5.75
CA VAL A 126 4.23 -13.77 6.90
C VAL A 126 2.79 -13.72 7.39
N THR A 127 2.60 -13.92 8.69
CA THR A 127 1.30 -13.96 9.34
C THR A 127 1.21 -12.94 10.47
N CYS A 128 -0.01 -12.51 10.78
CA CYS A 128 -0.31 -11.73 11.96
C CYS A 128 -0.79 -12.68 13.06
N THR A 129 -0.23 -12.56 14.26
CA THR A 129 -0.73 -13.24 15.46
C THR A 129 -1.74 -12.30 16.13
N PRO A 130 -2.99 -12.74 16.40
CA PRO A 130 -3.95 -11.93 17.16
C PRO A 130 -3.33 -11.39 18.46
N ASP A 131 -3.64 -10.16 18.81
CA ASP A 131 -3.12 -9.44 19.98
C ASP A 131 -1.60 -9.12 19.99
N ASP A 132 -0.87 -9.51 18.94
CA ASP A 132 0.53 -9.14 18.74
C ASP A 132 0.65 -8.08 17.63
N ARG A 133 0.66 -6.80 18.05
CA ARG A 133 0.73 -5.64 17.15
C ARG A 133 1.97 -5.68 16.25
N GLU A 134 3.11 -6.16 16.75
CA GLU A 134 4.35 -6.19 15.98
C GLU A 134 4.27 -7.20 14.82
N THR A 135 3.72 -8.39 15.06
CA THR A 135 3.52 -9.38 14.00
C THR A 135 2.52 -8.89 12.97
N CYS A 136 1.46 -8.17 13.38
CA CYS A 136 0.48 -7.61 12.47
C CYS A 136 1.06 -6.47 11.62
N LEU A 137 1.94 -5.63 12.16
CA LEU A 137 2.65 -4.63 11.38
C LEU A 137 3.53 -5.28 10.31
N ARG A 138 4.31 -6.30 10.67
CA ARG A 138 5.13 -7.07 9.72
C ARG A 138 4.28 -7.72 8.63
N PHE A 139 3.09 -8.20 8.98
CA PHE A 139 2.15 -8.74 8.00
C PHE A 139 1.67 -7.68 7.01
N ILE A 140 1.28 -6.48 7.45
CA ILE A 140 0.84 -5.38 6.59
C ILE A 140 1.95 -4.97 5.59
N GLU A 141 3.19 -4.88 6.08
CA GLU A 141 4.35 -4.58 5.23
C GLU A 141 4.61 -5.67 4.20
N ALA A 142 4.54 -6.94 4.61
CA ALA A 142 4.74 -8.09 3.73
C ALA A 142 3.63 -8.20 2.67
N ASP A 143 2.38 -7.98 3.06
CA ASP A 143 1.22 -7.97 2.17
C ASP A 143 1.35 -6.86 1.11
N THR A 144 1.71 -5.65 1.52
CA THR A 144 1.99 -4.56 0.58
C THR A 144 3.14 -4.90 -0.36
N ALA A 145 4.23 -5.45 0.15
CA ALA A 145 5.38 -5.85 -0.66
C ALA A 145 5.03 -6.96 -1.67
N PHE A 146 4.16 -7.90 -1.28
CA PHE A 146 3.63 -8.97 -2.13
C PHE A 146 2.88 -8.40 -3.33
N HIS A 147 1.87 -7.56 -3.11
CA HIS A 147 1.08 -6.95 -4.19
C HIS A 147 1.91 -6.06 -5.11
N LEU A 148 2.82 -5.26 -4.55
CA LEU A 148 3.77 -4.47 -5.33
C LEU A 148 4.74 -5.36 -6.13
N GLY A 149 5.14 -6.50 -5.59
CA GLY A 149 5.96 -7.48 -6.28
C GLY A 149 5.26 -8.04 -7.52
N ILE A 150 3.99 -8.42 -7.42
CA ILE A 150 3.17 -8.85 -8.57
C ILE A 150 3.05 -7.72 -9.60
N ALA A 151 2.77 -6.47 -9.16
CA ALA A 151 2.69 -5.33 -10.05
C ALA A 151 4.01 -5.05 -10.79
N ARG A 152 5.16 -5.29 -10.17
CA ARG A 152 6.48 -5.21 -10.85
C ARG A 152 6.63 -6.29 -11.92
N LEU A 153 6.16 -7.52 -11.67
CA LEU A 153 6.17 -8.61 -12.66
C LEU A 153 5.30 -8.28 -13.88
N ALA A 154 4.26 -7.49 -13.73
CA ALA A 154 3.46 -6.97 -14.84
C ALA A 154 4.26 -6.10 -15.82
N ARG A 155 5.45 -5.62 -15.46
CA ARG A 155 6.32 -4.75 -16.28
C ARG A 155 5.55 -3.60 -16.95
N ASN A 156 4.65 -2.99 -16.20
CA ASN A 156 3.84 -1.84 -16.59
C ASN A 156 3.92 -0.78 -15.50
N GLN A 157 4.63 0.30 -15.77
CA GLN A 157 4.88 1.36 -14.78
C GLN A 157 3.60 2.07 -14.33
N MET A 158 2.61 2.22 -15.22
CA MET A 158 1.32 2.83 -14.87
C MET A 158 0.55 1.96 -13.88
N LEU A 159 0.51 0.63 -14.09
CA LEU A 159 -0.09 -0.29 -13.14
C LEU A 159 0.68 -0.33 -11.81
N LEU A 160 2.01 -0.34 -11.85
CA LEU A 160 2.82 -0.32 -10.63
C LEU A 160 2.53 0.94 -9.80
N GLN A 161 2.41 2.10 -10.44
CA GLN A 161 2.06 3.34 -9.74
C GLN A 161 0.64 3.26 -9.15
N ALA A 162 -0.36 2.84 -9.94
CA ALA A 162 -1.74 2.71 -9.47
C ALA A 162 -1.88 1.73 -8.30
N VAL A 163 -1.19 0.57 -8.37
CA VAL A 163 -1.15 -0.40 -7.26
C VAL A 163 -0.44 0.21 -6.04
N SER A 164 0.65 0.96 -6.21
CA SER A 164 1.34 1.62 -5.09
C SER A 164 0.45 2.64 -4.37
N GLU A 165 -0.32 3.42 -5.12
CA GLU A 165 -1.27 4.40 -4.57
C GLU A 165 -2.37 3.71 -3.76
N VAL A 166 -3.00 2.68 -4.31
CA VAL A 166 -4.07 1.96 -3.61
C VAL A 166 -3.55 1.18 -2.41
N ARG A 167 -2.34 0.60 -2.49
CA ARG A 167 -1.73 -0.10 -1.34
C ARG A 167 -1.47 0.84 -0.15
N SER A 168 -1.14 2.10 -0.40
CA SER A 168 -1.02 3.10 0.67
C SER A 168 -2.34 3.33 1.43
N GLN A 169 -3.48 3.27 0.73
CA GLN A 169 -4.78 3.34 1.37
C GLN A 169 -5.09 2.05 2.16
N MET A 170 -4.73 0.89 1.58
CA MET A 170 -4.93 -0.41 2.23
C MET A 170 -4.10 -0.55 3.52
N GLU A 171 -2.84 -0.13 3.52
CA GLU A 171 -2.01 -0.11 4.75
C GLU A 171 -2.71 0.63 5.88
N ARG A 172 -3.29 1.80 5.59
CA ARG A 172 -4.01 2.59 6.58
C ARG A 172 -5.28 1.89 7.08
N ILE A 173 -6.04 1.26 6.16
CA ILE A 173 -7.26 0.50 6.51
C ILE A 173 -6.87 -0.70 7.38
N MET A 174 -5.88 -1.46 6.97
CA MET A 174 -5.39 -2.63 7.70
C MET A 174 -4.83 -2.24 9.06
N PHE A 175 -4.08 -1.14 9.14
CA PHE A 175 -3.57 -0.63 10.41
C PHE A 175 -4.70 -0.27 11.39
N ALA A 176 -5.73 0.44 10.93
CA ALA A 176 -6.90 0.77 11.73
C ALA A 176 -7.66 -0.50 12.19
N ALA A 177 -7.57 -1.58 11.42
CA ALA A 177 -8.17 -2.87 11.74
C ALA A 177 -7.40 -3.67 12.80
N ILE A 178 -6.11 -3.38 13.06
CA ILE A 178 -5.33 -4.05 14.13
C ILE A 178 -6.00 -3.82 15.50
N ASP A 179 -6.40 -2.58 15.78
CA ASP A 179 -6.92 -2.19 17.10
C ASP A 179 -8.29 -2.83 17.43
N ILE A 180 -8.93 -3.47 16.44
CA ILE A 180 -10.22 -4.15 16.59
C ILE A 180 -10.12 -5.67 16.46
N ASN A 181 -8.91 -6.19 16.60
CA ASN A 181 -8.61 -7.64 16.60
C ASN A 181 -9.11 -8.39 15.35
N TYR A 182 -9.01 -7.72 14.20
CA TYR A 182 -9.60 -8.10 12.92
C TYR A 182 -8.88 -9.23 12.18
N PHE A 183 -7.58 -9.39 12.41
CA PHE A 183 -6.79 -10.39 11.70
C PHE A 183 -7.10 -11.80 12.21
N GLY A 184 -8.27 -12.34 11.78
CA GLY A 184 -8.57 -13.76 11.80
C GLY A 184 -7.60 -14.54 10.87
N GLU A 185 -7.97 -15.75 10.48
CA GLU A 185 -7.12 -16.58 9.62
C GLU A 185 -6.56 -15.82 8.42
N VAL A 186 -5.24 -15.86 8.27
CA VAL A 186 -4.43 -15.04 7.37
C VAL A 186 -4.49 -15.56 5.94
N PRO A 187 -4.44 -14.70 4.90
CA PRO A 187 -4.64 -15.04 3.48
C PRO A 187 -3.50 -15.87 2.84
N GLY A 188 -2.74 -16.64 3.61
CA GLY A 188 -1.60 -17.41 3.10
C GLY A 188 -1.96 -18.41 2.00
N GLN A 189 -3.17 -18.98 1.99
CA GLN A 189 -3.61 -19.88 0.93
C GLN A 189 -3.96 -19.10 -0.35
N GLU A 190 -4.69 -17.99 -0.22
CA GLU A 190 -5.09 -17.15 -1.35
C GLU A 190 -3.86 -16.60 -2.10
N HIS A 191 -2.84 -16.12 -1.37
CA HIS A 191 -1.59 -15.67 -1.97
C HIS A 191 -0.85 -16.80 -2.70
N ARG A 192 -0.85 -18.02 -2.15
CA ARG A 192 -0.24 -19.18 -2.83
C ARG A 192 -0.96 -19.55 -4.13
N GLU A 193 -2.28 -19.42 -4.19
CA GLU A 193 -3.06 -19.66 -5.39
C GLU A 193 -2.73 -18.67 -6.50
N ILE A 194 -2.59 -17.37 -6.16
CA ILE A 194 -2.14 -16.34 -7.10
C ILE A 194 -0.74 -16.67 -7.64
N LEU A 195 0.21 -17.02 -6.76
CA LEU A 195 1.57 -17.35 -7.18
C LEU A 195 1.61 -18.64 -8.02
N SER A 196 0.79 -19.65 -7.71
CA SER A 196 0.67 -20.86 -8.53
C SER A 196 0.22 -20.50 -9.94
N ALA A 197 -0.81 -19.67 -10.10
CA ALA A 197 -1.29 -19.25 -11.41
C ALA A 197 -0.23 -18.46 -12.20
N ILE A 198 0.53 -17.58 -11.54
CA ILE A 198 1.64 -16.85 -12.18
C ILE A 198 2.77 -17.80 -12.60
N LYS A 199 3.12 -18.77 -11.76
CA LYS A 199 4.14 -19.80 -12.05
C LYS A 199 3.73 -20.65 -13.26
N ASP A 200 2.47 -21.07 -13.32
CA ASP A 200 1.91 -21.91 -14.38
C ASP A 200 1.64 -21.11 -15.67
N ARG A 201 1.88 -19.78 -15.65
CA ARG A 201 1.62 -18.87 -16.76
C ARG A 201 0.16 -18.93 -17.24
N ASP A 202 -0.77 -18.93 -16.30
CA ASP A 202 -2.20 -18.90 -16.56
C ASP A 202 -2.77 -17.51 -16.19
N PRO A 203 -2.89 -16.58 -17.17
CA PRO A 203 -3.38 -15.23 -16.93
C PRO A 203 -4.81 -15.18 -16.39
N GLY A 204 -5.68 -16.09 -16.90
CA GLY A 204 -7.09 -16.13 -16.49
C GLY A 204 -7.23 -16.53 -15.03
N ARG A 205 -6.53 -17.60 -14.62
CA ARG A 205 -6.50 -18.05 -13.23
C ARG A 205 -5.84 -17.02 -12.32
N ALA A 206 -4.74 -16.37 -12.73
CA ALA A 206 -4.08 -15.34 -11.94
C ALA A 206 -5.00 -14.14 -11.67
N ARG A 207 -5.75 -13.70 -12.69
CA ARG A 207 -6.77 -12.66 -12.56
C ARG A 207 -7.87 -13.07 -11.59
N GLN A 208 -8.41 -14.27 -11.73
CA GLN A 208 -9.50 -14.77 -10.89
C GLN A 208 -9.06 -14.94 -9.44
N SER A 209 -7.91 -15.59 -9.20
CA SER A 209 -7.38 -15.76 -7.83
C SER A 209 -7.11 -14.42 -7.14
N MET A 210 -6.62 -13.41 -7.87
CA MET A 210 -6.45 -12.05 -7.33
C MET A 210 -7.80 -11.41 -7.01
N HIS A 211 -8.79 -11.56 -7.89
CA HIS A 211 -10.15 -11.05 -7.64
C HIS A 211 -10.76 -11.65 -6.37
N ASP A 212 -10.70 -12.97 -6.23
CA ASP A 212 -11.26 -13.70 -5.11
C ASP A 212 -10.60 -13.28 -3.78
N HIS A 213 -9.27 -13.17 -3.78
CA HIS A 213 -8.51 -12.63 -2.65
C HIS A 213 -8.96 -11.21 -2.27
N ILE A 214 -9.15 -10.31 -3.23
CA ILE A 214 -9.59 -8.94 -2.98
C ILE A 214 -11.02 -8.90 -2.42
N MET A 215 -11.92 -9.73 -2.95
CA MET A 215 -13.30 -9.80 -2.46
C MET A 215 -13.36 -10.36 -1.04
N GLN A 216 -12.63 -11.42 -0.72
CA GLN A 216 -12.54 -11.95 0.63
C GLN A 216 -11.97 -10.90 1.61
N SER A 217 -10.93 -10.16 1.20
CA SER A 217 -10.40 -9.03 1.98
C SER A 217 -11.45 -7.95 2.21
N LYS A 218 -12.27 -7.62 1.18
CA LYS A 218 -13.37 -6.66 1.30
C LYS A 218 -14.40 -7.10 2.34
N ASP A 219 -14.86 -8.33 2.25
CA ASP A 219 -15.88 -8.87 3.13
C ASP A 219 -15.41 -8.89 4.59
N LYS A 220 -14.16 -9.27 4.79
CA LYS A 220 -13.52 -9.18 6.10
C LYS A 220 -13.54 -7.74 6.63
N VAL A 221 -13.04 -6.75 5.90
CA VAL A 221 -12.97 -5.35 6.33
C VAL A 221 -14.38 -4.75 6.55
N LEU A 222 -15.34 -5.06 5.69
CA LEU A 222 -16.73 -4.59 5.87
C LEU A 222 -17.40 -5.24 7.08
N GLY A 223 -17.17 -6.52 7.34
CA GLY A 223 -17.69 -7.22 8.52
C GLY A 223 -17.30 -6.52 9.81
N VAL A 224 -16.06 -6.02 9.88
CA VAL A 224 -15.58 -5.23 11.02
C VAL A 224 -16.19 -3.83 11.05
N ALA A 225 -16.26 -3.15 9.91
CA ALA A 225 -16.83 -1.80 9.84
C ALA A 225 -18.29 -1.77 10.31
N TYR A 226 -19.05 -2.82 10.05
CA TYR A 226 -20.43 -2.97 10.55
C TYR A 226 -20.52 -3.38 12.02
N ALA A 227 -19.50 -4.06 12.55
CA ALA A 227 -19.45 -4.46 13.97
C ALA A 227 -19.01 -3.31 14.91
N MET A 228 -18.43 -2.22 14.37
CA MET A 228 -18.05 -1.07 15.17
C MET A 228 -19.29 -0.27 15.58
N PRO A 229 -19.47 0.02 16.89
CA PRO A 229 -20.51 0.96 17.31
C PRO A 229 -20.22 2.32 16.66
N VAL A 230 -21.21 2.90 16.00
CA VAL A 230 -21.15 4.26 15.47
C VAL A 230 -20.83 5.18 16.65
N ARG A 231 -19.59 5.61 16.76
CA ARG A 231 -19.24 6.72 17.65
C ARG A 231 -19.94 7.94 17.06
N SER A 232 -21.11 8.24 17.58
CA SER A 232 -21.84 9.46 17.28
C SER A 232 -20.95 10.63 17.66
N SER A 233 -20.34 11.28 16.68
CA SER A 233 -19.77 12.61 16.81
C SER A 233 -20.91 13.62 16.86
N LEU A 234 -21.64 13.64 17.97
CA LEU A 234 -22.49 14.73 18.36
C LEU A 234 -21.75 15.49 19.46
N GLY A 235 -21.22 16.65 19.06
CA GLY A 235 -20.53 17.59 19.92
C GLY A 235 -19.97 18.71 19.06
#